data_8239c77322d318f631961ef48338165f
#
_entry.id   8239c77322d318f631961ef48338165f
#
_cell.length_a   1.000
_cell.length_b   1.000
_cell.length_c   1.000
_cell.angle_alpha   90.00
_cell.angle_beta   90.00
_cell.angle_gamma   90.00
#
_symmetry.space_group_name_H-M   'P 1'
#
loop_
_entity.id
_entity.type
_entity.pdbx_description
1 polymer ?
#
loop_
_entity_poly.entity_id
_entity_poly.type
_entity_poly.pdbx_seq_one_letter_code
_entity_poly.pdbx_strand_id
1 'polypeptide(L)'
;FIMSAIYRKSLVTTPELQAELMQMDEKAAITDHSLLKRSLFVLGLTILGFFTHSFTHIESSLIALTGGFLLLLLAGGSEHLVEKAMHSVEWPTIFFFIGLFIAVGGLIEVGIIAQLAETAVEATGGDLTATALLILWMSAIISSVLDNIPFVATMIPLIQNMGAMGITNLEPLWWSLALGACLGGNGTLVGASANLIVAGMAAERGVHISFIRYFKIGFPLMILTIVLSTVYVYLRYLI
;
A
#
# COMPACT_ATOMS: atom_id res chain seq x y z
N PHE A 1 -1.37 -15.08 -13.73
CA PHE A 1 -1.00 -16.24 -14.60
C PHE A 1 -0.39 -17.38 -13.78
N ILE A 2 0.67 -17.16 -12.97
CA ILE A 2 1.35 -18.18 -12.15
C ILE A 2 0.38 -18.84 -11.16
N MET A 3 -0.39 -18.03 -10.41
CA MET A 3 -1.39 -18.55 -9.45
C MET A 3 -2.47 -19.37 -10.14
N SER A 4 -2.95 -18.91 -11.31
CA SER A 4 -3.91 -19.69 -12.12
C SER A 4 -3.34 -21.02 -12.59
N ALA A 5 -2.04 -21.08 -12.92
CA ALA A 5 -1.39 -22.33 -13.30
C ALA A 5 -1.24 -23.29 -12.12
N ILE A 6 -0.83 -22.78 -10.94
CA ILE A 6 -0.67 -23.60 -9.71
C ILE A 6 -2.02 -24.17 -9.25
N TYR A 7 -3.07 -23.33 -9.24
CA TYR A 7 -4.39 -23.69 -8.71
C TYR A 7 -5.40 -24.11 -9.76
N ARG A 8 -4.99 -24.31 -11.03
CA ARG A 8 -5.89 -24.66 -12.14
C ARG A 8 -6.86 -25.79 -11.83
N LYS A 9 -6.40 -26.81 -11.08
CA LYS A 9 -7.23 -27.95 -10.69
C LYS A 9 -8.19 -27.64 -9.54
N SER A 10 -7.91 -26.64 -8.73
CA SER A 10 -8.72 -26.23 -7.57
C SER A 10 -9.68 -25.07 -7.90
N LEU A 11 -9.46 -24.39 -9.01
CA LEU A 11 -10.32 -23.31 -9.53
C LEU A 11 -11.47 -23.87 -10.38
N VAL A 12 -12.01 -25.01 -9.98
CA VAL A 12 -13.17 -25.61 -10.63
C VAL A 12 -14.41 -25.25 -9.82
N THR A 13 -15.29 -24.46 -10.42
CA THR A 13 -16.59 -24.12 -9.84
C THR A 13 -17.58 -25.24 -10.10
N THR A 14 -18.36 -25.65 -9.10
CA THR A 14 -19.47 -26.59 -9.34
C THR A 14 -20.59 -25.86 -10.10
N PRO A 15 -21.33 -26.56 -11.00
CA PRO A 15 -22.44 -25.94 -11.72
C PRO A 15 -23.49 -25.31 -10.80
N GLU A 16 -23.68 -25.89 -9.61
CA GLU A 16 -24.59 -25.40 -8.58
C GLU A 16 -24.14 -24.02 -8.03
N LEU A 17 -22.86 -23.87 -7.68
CA LEU A 17 -22.29 -22.61 -7.19
C LEU A 17 -22.29 -21.52 -8.27
N GLN A 18 -22.09 -21.91 -9.52
CA GLN A 18 -22.19 -21.01 -10.66
C GLN A 18 -23.62 -20.55 -10.90
N ALA A 19 -24.60 -21.44 -10.76
CA ALA A 19 -26.01 -21.10 -10.87
C ALA A 19 -26.46 -20.17 -9.72
N GLU A 20 -26.01 -20.41 -8.51
CA GLU A 20 -26.29 -19.57 -7.34
C GLU A 20 -25.72 -18.15 -7.52
N LEU A 21 -24.47 -18.02 -7.99
CA LEU A 21 -23.84 -16.73 -8.29
C LEU A 21 -24.58 -15.99 -9.42
N MET A 22 -25.06 -16.69 -10.45
CA MET A 22 -25.81 -16.09 -11.56
C MET A 22 -27.23 -15.67 -11.16
N GLN A 23 -27.77 -16.16 -10.05
CA GLN A 23 -29.07 -15.76 -9.51
C GLN A 23 -28.97 -14.59 -8.54
N MET A 24 -27.78 -14.16 -8.15
CA MET A 24 -27.59 -12.99 -7.28
C MET A 24 -28.02 -11.73 -8.03
N ASP A 25 -28.98 -10.99 -7.45
CA ASP A 25 -29.40 -9.70 -7.99
C ASP A 25 -28.40 -8.61 -7.57
N GLU A 26 -27.51 -8.26 -8.49
CA GLU A 26 -26.52 -7.18 -8.29
C GLU A 26 -27.18 -5.84 -7.95
N LYS A 27 -28.39 -5.60 -8.44
CA LYS A 27 -29.13 -4.34 -8.23
C LYS A 27 -29.71 -4.24 -6.83
N ALA A 28 -29.93 -5.36 -6.16
CA ALA A 28 -30.41 -5.39 -4.77
C ALA A 28 -29.40 -4.78 -3.78
N ALA A 29 -28.11 -4.74 -4.14
CA ALA A 29 -27.07 -4.09 -3.34
C ALA A 29 -27.16 -2.54 -3.39
N ILE A 30 -27.84 -1.97 -4.38
CA ILE A 30 -27.96 -0.52 -4.56
C ILE A 30 -29.24 -0.04 -3.89
N THR A 31 -29.16 0.43 -2.67
CA THR A 31 -30.31 0.90 -1.88
C THR A 31 -30.71 2.35 -2.22
N ASP A 32 -29.77 3.19 -2.64
CA ASP A 32 -30.01 4.59 -3.01
C ASP A 32 -29.27 4.98 -4.29
N HIS A 33 -29.99 5.01 -5.41
CA HIS A 33 -29.45 5.42 -6.71
C HIS A 33 -29.03 6.89 -6.78
N SER A 34 -29.66 7.78 -6.00
CA SER A 34 -29.33 9.19 -5.99
C SER A 34 -27.99 9.42 -5.27
N LEU A 35 -27.82 8.78 -4.12
CA LEU A 35 -26.57 8.81 -3.37
C LEU A 35 -25.43 8.18 -4.19
N LEU A 36 -25.68 7.05 -4.86
CA LEU A 36 -24.70 6.41 -5.74
C LEU A 36 -24.19 7.37 -6.84
N LYS A 37 -25.08 8.06 -7.53
CA LYS A 37 -24.69 9.00 -8.59
C LYS A 37 -23.85 10.16 -8.04
N ARG A 38 -24.24 10.72 -6.88
CA ARG A 38 -23.49 11.79 -6.21
C ARG A 38 -22.10 11.28 -5.76
N SER A 39 -22.04 10.08 -5.20
CA SER A 39 -20.78 9.44 -4.79
C SER A 39 -19.83 9.21 -5.96
N LEU A 40 -20.35 8.68 -7.08
CA LEU A 40 -19.53 8.46 -8.29
C LEU A 40 -19.05 9.78 -8.90
N PHE A 41 -19.89 10.82 -8.88
CA PHE A 41 -19.50 12.14 -9.36
C PHE A 41 -18.36 12.73 -8.51
N VAL A 42 -18.51 12.73 -7.18
CA VAL A 42 -17.49 13.25 -6.26
C VAL A 42 -16.21 12.41 -6.33
N LEU A 43 -16.33 11.09 -6.39
CA LEU A 43 -15.19 10.19 -6.57
C LEU A 43 -14.44 10.51 -7.87
N GLY A 44 -15.17 10.73 -8.97
CA GLY A 44 -14.58 11.14 -10.26
C GLY A 44 -13.82 12.46 -10.15
N LEU A 45 -14.39 13.46 -9.47
CA LEU A 45 -13.71 14.74 -9.21
C LEU A 45 -12.44 14.55 -8.34
N THR A 46 -12.52 13.73 -7.30
CA THR A 46 -11.37 13.44 -6.42
C THR A 46 -10.25 12.74 -7.19
N ILE A 47 -10.60 11.76 -8.02
CA ILE A 47 -9.63 11.08 -8.88
C ILE A 47 -9.00 12.07 -9.87
N LEU A 48 -9.80 12.93 -10.50
CA LEU A 48 -9.30 13.98 -11.38
C LEU A 48 -8.35 14.93 -10.62
N GLY A 49 -8.69 15.30 -9.40
CA GLY A 49 -7.83 16.08 -8.51
C GLY A 49 -6.48 15.39 -8.29
N PHE A 50 -6.46 14.08 -8.04
CA PHE A 50 -5.22 13.31 -7.90
C PHE A 50 -4.40 13.27 -9.18
N PHE A 51 -4.99 13.21 -10.37
CA PHE A 51 -4.25 13.29 -11.62
C PHE A 51 -3.67 14.69 -11.88
N THR A 52 -4.33 15.72 -11.41
CA THR A 52 -3.92 17.12 -11.65
C THR A 52 -3.08 17.70 -10.51
N HIS A 53 -2.88 16.99 -9.40
CA HIS A 53 -2.17 17.51 -8.21
C HIS A 53 -0.74 17.99 -8.53
N SER A 54 -0.05 17.31 -9.47
CA SER A 54 1.32 17.70 -9.89
C SER A 54 1.37 19.05 -10.59
N PHE A 55 0.27 19.49 -11.20
CA PHE A 55 0.15 20.80 -11.88
C PHE A 55 -0.43 21.87 -10.95
N THR A 56 -1.36 21.48 -10.11
CA THR A 56 -2.08 22.39 -9.19
C THR A 56 -1.30 22.68 -7.91
N HIS A 57 -0.32 21.83 -7.58
CA HIS A 57 0.41 21.82 -6.31
C HIS A 57 -0.49 21.70 -5.07
N ILE A 58 -1.72 21.21 -5.25
CA ILE A 58 -2.64 20.93 -4.14
C ILE A 58 -2.28 19.57 -3.56
N GLU A 59 -2.10 19.50 -2.25
CA GLU A 59 -1.78 18.25 -1.56
C GLU A 59 -2.89 17.21 -1.70
N SER A 60 -2.51 15.95 -1.91
CA SER A 60 -3.46 14.84 -2.07
C SER A 60 -4.37 14.66 -0.87
N SER A 61 -3.89 14.94 0.35
CA SER A 61 -4.69 14.94 1.58
C SER A 61 -5.84 15.94 1.53
N LEU A 62 -5.57 17.15 1.04
CA LEU A 62 -6.58 18.21 0.90
C LEU A 62 -7.63 17.85 -0.16
N ILE A 63 -7.20 17.25 -1.29
CA ILE A 63 -8.12 16.77 -2.34
C ILE A 63 -9.06 15.69 -1.77
N ALA A 64 -8.52 14.70 -1.06
CA ALA A 64 -9.29 13.63 -0.46
C ALA A 64 -10.30 14.14 0.58
N LEU A 65 -9.85 15.02 1.50
CA LEU A 65 -10.73 15.62 2.52
C LEU A 65 -11.82 16.48 1.90
N THR A 66 -11.48 17.29 0.90
CA THR A 66 -12.46 18.12 0.18
C THR A 66 -13.51 17.24 -0.51
N GLY A 67 -13.10 16.14 -1.14
CA GLY A 67 -14.01 15.16 -1.72
C GLY A 67 -14.96 14.57 -0.67
N GLY A 68 -14.45 14.14 0.46
CA GLY A 68 -15.24 13.58 1.56
C GLY A 68 -16.28 14.58 2.10
N PHE A 69 -15.88 15.81 2.40
CA PHE A 69 -16.80 16.84 2.87
C PHE A 69 -17.81 17.27 1.80
N LEU A 70 -17.38 17.37 0.53
CA LEU A 70 -18.29 17.66 -0.58
C LEU A 70 -19.37 16.58 -0.71
N LEU A 71 -19.00 15.31 -0.56
CA LEU A 71 -19.96 14.21 -0.58
C LEU A 71 -20.96 14.31 0.58
N LEU A 72 -20.51 14.62 1.79
CA LEU A 72 -21.39 14.83 2.95
C LEU A 72 -22.39 15.96 2.71
N LEU A 73 -21.96 17.08 2.12
CA LEU A 73 -22.82 18.21 1.77
C LEU A 73 -23.85 17.79 0.71
N LEU A 74 -23.42 17.14 -0.35
CA LEU A 74 -24.30 16.69 -1.43
C LEU A 74 -25.26 15.58 -1.00
N ALA A 75 -24.90 14.77 -0.01
CA ALA A 75 -25.75 13.73 0.57
C ALA A 75 -26.88 14.30 1.44
N GLY A 76 -26.88 15.60 1.71
CA GLY A 76 -27.94 16.29 2.46
C GLY A 76 -27.52 16.79 3.84
N GLY A 77 -26.28 16.53 4.30
CA GLY A 77 -25.67 17.12 5.51
C GLY A 77 -26.47 16.94 6.81
N SER A 78 -27.36 15.93 6.88
CA SER A 78 -28.14 15.68 8.08
C SER A 78 -27.23 15.25 9.25
N GLU A 79 -27.55 15.64 10.45
CA GLU A 79 -26.81 15.29 11.68
C GLU A 79 -26.53 13.77 11.75
N HIS A 80 -27.51 12.93 11.45
CA HIS A 80 -27.39 11.49 11.43
C HIS A 80 -26.37 10.98 10.38
N LEU A 81 -26.33 11.58 9.18
CA LEU A 81 -25.35 11.21 8.15
C LEU A 81 -23.94 11.62 8.54
N VAL A 82 -23.78 12.80 9.14
CA VAL A 82 -22.50 13.28 9.63
C VAL A 82 -22.01 12.39 10.77
N GLU A 83 -22.87 12.07 11.73
CA GLU A 83 -22.56 11.16 12.83
C GLU A 83 -22.14 9.78 12.33
N LYS A 84 -22.90 9.18 11.41
CA LYS A 84 -22.58 7.89 10.80
C LYS A 84 -21.23 7.93 10.04
N ALA A 85 -20.96 9.02 9.31
CA ALA A 85 -19.68 9.20 8.63
C ALA A 85 -18.51 9.31 9.63
N MET A 86 -18.68 10.08 10.71
CA MET A 86 -17.66 10.19 11.76
C MET A 86 -17.40 8.88 12.50
N HIS A 87 -18.44 8.08 12.74
CA HIS A 87 -18.29 6.73 13.30
C HIS A 87 -17.60 5.74 12.37
N SER A 88 -17.67 5.93 11.05
CA SER A 88 -16.95 5.07 10.09
C SER A 88 -15.49 5.45 9.89
N VAL A 89 -15.03 6.56 10.47
CA VAL A 89 -13.60 6.93 10.48
C VAL A 89 -12.82 6.01 11.41
N GLU A 90 -11.77 5.42 10.90
CA GLU A 90 -10.87 4.57 11.68
C GLU A 90 -9.92 5.39 12.56
N TRP A 91 -10.45 6.01 13.61
CA TRP A 91 -9.69 6.84 14.55
C TRP A 91 -8.45 6.14 15.13
N PRO A 92 -8.48 4.83 15.49
CA PRO A 92 -7.28 4.13 15.93
C PRO A 92 -6.14 4.19 14.92
N THR A 93 -6.45 4.04 13.63
CA THR A 93 -5.47 4.13 12.54
C THR A 93 -4.87 5.53 12.44
N ILE A 94 -5.70 6.58 12.56
CA ILE A 94 -5.22 7.97 12.56
C ILE A 94 -4.26 8.23 13.73
N PHE A 95 -4.65 7.85 14.94
CA PHE A 95 -3.79 8.01 16.13
C PHE A 95 -2.53 7.17 16.07
N PHE A 96 -2.61 5.97 15.48
CA PHE A 96 -1.42 5.15 15.20
C PHE A 96 -0.43 5.90 14.32
N PHE A 97 -0.87 6.49 13.21
CA PHE A 97 0.02 7.27 12.33
C PHE A 97 0.57 8.53 13.00
N ILE A 98 -0.24 9.24 13.78
CA ILE A 98 0.26 10.38 14.57
C ILE A 98 1.41 9.93 15.48
N GLY A 99 1.22 8.86 16.24
CA GLY A 99 2.27 8.30 17.10
C GLY A 99 3.51 7.83 16.32
N LEU A 100 3.30 7.19 15.18
CA LEU A 100 4.37 6.76 14.28
C LEU A 100 5.22 7.95 13.81
N PHE A 101 4.60 9.01 13.29
CA PHE A 101 5.34 10.17 12.81
C PHE A 101 6.06 10.93 13.93
N ILE A 102 5.49 10.97 15.14
CA ILE A 102 6.19 11.51 16.32
C ILE A 102 7.44 10.68 16.61
N ALA A 103 7.33 9.34 16.62
CA ALA A 103 8.45 8.45 16.87
C ALA A 103 9.55 8.59 15.80
N VAL A 104 9.16 8.62 14.51
CA VAL A 104 10.11 8.84 13.38
C VAL A 104 10.76 10.22 13.49
N GLY A 105 10.02 11.26 13.84
CA GLY A 105 10.55 12.60 14.11
C GLY A 105 11.62 12.58 15.22
N GLY A 106 11.36 11.83 16.30
CA GLY A 106 12.35 11.62 17.36
C GLY A 106 13.63 10.93 16.86
N LEU A 107 13.51 9.90 15.99
CA LEU A 107 14.66 9.21 15.40
C LEU A 107 15.48 10.13 14.47
N ILE A 108 14.82 11.04 13.77
CA ILE A 108 15.47 12.05 12.94
C ILE A 108 16.26 13.02 13.82
N GLU A 109 15.63 13.55 14.88
CA GLU A 109 16.21 14.56 15.76
C GLU A 109 17.46 14.06 16.51
N VAL A 110 17.44 12.81 16.95
CA VAL A 110 18.60 12.19 17.62
C VAL A 110 19.66 11.67 16.62
N GLY A 111 19.47 11.84 15.31
CA GLY A 111 20.44 11.51 14.27
C GLY A 111 20.54 10.03 13.89
N ILE A 112 19.69 9.14 14.43
CA ILE A 112 19.72 7.70 14.11
C ILE A 112 19.45 7.47 12.61
N ILE A 113 18.52 8.20 12.01
CA ILE A 113 18.23 8.08 10.57
C ILE A 113 19.44 8.46 9.72
N ALA A 114 20.17 9.53 10.11
CA ALA A 114 21.38 9.94 9.42
C ALA A 114 22.50 8.89 9.52
N GLN A 115 22.70 8.30 10.69
CA GLN A 115 23.69 7.22 10.90
C GLN A 115 23.35 5.97 10.07
N LEU A 116 22.08 5.60 9.97
CA LEU A 116 21.64 4.48 9.12
C LEU A 116 21.88 4.77 7.64
N ALA A 117 21.63 6.01 7.19
CA ALA A 117 21.89 6.43 5.82
C ALA A 117 23.41 6.38 5.50
N GLU A 118 24.26 6.88 6.42
CA GLU A 118 25.72 6.82 6.30
C GLU A 118 26.21 5.38 6.19
N THR A 119 25.77 4.50 7.10
CA THR A 119 26.11 3.08 7.08
C THR A 119 25.72 2.41 5.74
N ALA A 120 24.55 2.74 5.20
CA ALA A 120 24.10 2.18 3.92
C ALA A 120 24.92 2.70 2.74
N VAL A 121 25.28 3.99 2.74
CA VAL A 121 26.14 4.60 1.71
C VAL A 121 27.57 4.04 1.80
N GLU A 122 28.13 3.88 2.98
CA GLU A 122 29.44 3.27 3.19
C GLU A 122 29.45 1.81 2.72
N ALA A 123 28.44 1.02 3.09
CA ALA A 123 28.33 -0.39 2.69
C ALA A 123 28.25 -0.58 1.18
N THR A 124 27.76 0.40 0.46
CA THR A 124 27.63 0.39 -1.02
C THR A 124 28.76 1.14 -1.72
N GLY A 125 29.68 1.74 -0.95
CA GLY A 125 30.75 2.59 -1.49
C GLY A 125 30.23 3.83 -2.21
N GLY A 126 28.99 4.28 -1.94
CA GLY A 126 28.33 5.39 -2.61
C GLY A 126 27.87 5.07 -4.06
N ASP A 127 28.01 3.81 -4.50
CA ASP A 127 27.54 3.39 -5.82
C ASP A 127 25.99 3.39 -5.89
N LEU A 128 25.44 4.11 -6.87
CA LEU A 128 24.01 4.27 -7.03
C LEU A 128 23.29 2.93 -7.26
N THR A 129 23.90 2.06 -8.07
CA THR A 129 23.32 0.74 -8.43
C THR A 129 23.26 -0.16 -7.21
N ALA A 130 24.37 -0.27 -6.47
CA ALA A 130 24.43 -1.06 -5.25
C ALA A 130 23.46 -0.52 -4.20
N THR A 131 23.36 0.80 -4.01
CA THR A 131 22.45 1.44 -3.06
C THR A 131 20.98 1.20 -3.44
N ALA A 132 20.61 1.36 -4.72
CA ALA A 132 19.26 1.12 -5.18
C ALA A 132 18.84 -0.35 -4.97
N LEU A 133 19.70 -1.30 -5.30
CA LEU A 133 19.44 -2.73 -5.10
C LEU A 133 19.40 -3.10 -3.62
N LEU A 134 20.27 -2.53 -2.80
CA LEU A 134 20.21 -2.70 -1.35
C LEU A 134 18.87 -2.26 -0.79
N ILE A 135 18.41 -1.06 -1.17
CA ILE A 135 17.10 -0.53 -0.74
C ILE A 135 15.97 -1.45 -1.21
N LEU A 136 15.98 -1.88 -2.48
CA LEU A 136 14.94 -2.76 -3.03
C LEU A 136 14.80 -4.06 -2.23
N TRP A 137 15.90 -4.77 -2.03
CA TRP A 137 15.90 -6.07 -1.37
C TRP A 137 15.67 -5.97 0.14
N MET A 138 16.30 -5.01 0.82
CA MET A 138 16.04 -4.75 2.24
C MET A 138 14.59 -4.37 2.47
N SER A 139 14.05 -3.47 1.64
CA SER A 139 12.64 -3.06 1.75
C SER A 139 11.71 -4.24 1.58
N ALA A 140 11.98 -5.14 0.63
CA ALA A 140 11.15 -6.33 0.41
C ALA A 140 11.17 -7.30 1.61
N ILE A 141 12.35 -7.57 2.15
CA ILE A 141 12.51 -8.50 3.27
C ILE A 141 11.86 -7.92 4.53
N ILE A 142 12.14 -6.65 4.85
CA ILE A 142 11.62 -6.01 6.06
C ILE A 142 10.11 -5.83 5.96
N SER A 143 9.59 -5.35 4.81
CA SER A 143 8.17 -5.17 4.59
C SER A 143 7.41 -6.49 4.51
N SER A 144 8.08 -7.62 4.32
CA SER A 144 7.42 -8.92 4.43
C SER A 144 6.94 -9.26 5.86
N VAL A 145 7.50 -8.59 6.87
CA VAL A 145 7.18 -8.80 8.30
C VAL A 145 6.56 -7.58 8.94
N LEU A 146 6.99 -6.38 8.52
CA LEU A 146 6.44 -5.10 8.97
C LEU A 146 5.49 -4.56 7.91
N ASP A 147 4.40 -3.92 8.37
CA ASP A 147 3.50 -3.23 7.46
C ASP A 147 4.27 -2.18 6.63
N ASN A 148 3.94 -2.07 5.36
CA ASN A 148 4.67 -1.23 4.40
C ASN A 148 4.59 0.27 4.75
N ILE A 149 3.49 0.75 5.32
CA ILE A 149 3.30 2.18 5.57
C ILE A 149 4.28 2.70 6.64
N PRO A 150 4.35 2.12 7.86
CA PRO A 150 5.34 2.54 8.85
C PRO A 150 6.78 2.39 8.36
N PHE A 151 7.07 1.34 7.60
CA PHE A 151 8.40 1.13 7.04
C PHE A 151 8.77 2.24 6.06
N VAL A 152 7.92 2.55 5.09
CA VAL A 152 8.15 3.62 4.10
C VAL A 152 8.30 4.98 4.78
N ALA A 153 7.49 5.27 5.81
CA ALA A 153 7.58 6.52 6.57
C ALA A 153 8.98 6.74 7.20
N THR A 154 9.65 5.67 7.64
CA THR A 154 11.02 5.75 8.17
C THR A 154 12.08 5.81 7.07
N MET A 155 11.83 5.20 5.92
CA MET A 155 12.77 5.17 4.80
C MET A 155 12.83 6.47 4.01
N ILE A 156 11.76 7.27 3.99
CA ILE A 156 11.74 8.55 3.29
C ILE A 156 12.85 9.49 3.79
N PRO A 157 12.94 9.84 5.08
CA PRO A 157 14.02 10.69 5.58
C PRO A 157 15.40 10.04 5.42
N LEU A 158 15.51 8.72 5.45
CA LEU A 158 16.77 8.01 5.22
C LEU A 158 17.29 8.26 3.79
N ILE A 159 16.45 8.09 2.78
CA ILE A 159 16.82 8.36 1.37
C ILE A 159 17.14 9.85 1.16
N GLN A 160 16.40 10.76 1.82
CA GLN A 160 16.70 12.20 1.75
C GLN A 160 18.11 12.51 2.32
N ASN A 161 18.50 11.88 3.43
CA ASN A 161 19.85 12.01 3.98
C ASN A 161 20.92 11.44 3.02
N MET A 162 20.68 10.32 2.33
CA MET A 162 21.60 9.80 1.30
C MET A 162 21.82 10.83 0.19
N GLY A 163 20.78 11.58 -0.19
CA GLY A 163 20.90 12.70 -1.14
C GLY A 163 21.84 13.80 -0.64
N ALA A 164 21.74 14.16 0.63
CA ALA A 164 22.64 15.13 1.26
C ALA A 164 24.10 14.64 1.35
N MET A 165 24.31 13.32 1.35
CA MET A 165 25.64 12.68 1.37
C MET A 165 26.28 12.51 -0.01
N GLY A 166 25.65 12.99 -1.09
CA GLY A 166 26.23 13.04 -2.43
C GLY A 166 25.62 12.11 -3.48
N ILE A 167 24.58 11.35 -3.15
CA ILE A 167 23.82 10.61 -4.16
C ILE A 167 22.87 11.59 -4.85
N THR A 168 23.28 12.14 -5.98
CA THR A 168 22.58 13.22 -6.69
C THR A 168 21.27 12.79 -7.36
N ASN A 169 21.18 11.53 -7.79
CA ASN A 169 19.98 10.98 -8.42
C ASN A 169 19.25 10.04 -7.45
N LEU A 170 18.20 10.52 -6.81
CA LEU A 170 17.40 9.75 -5.86
C LEU A 170 16.25 8.98 -6.53
N GLU A 171 15.96 9.20 -7.80
CA GLU A 171 14.83 8.57 -8.48
C GLU A 171 14.90 7.03 -8.44
N PRO A 172 16.04 6.38 -8.72
CA PRO A 172 16.16 4.93 -8.60
C PRO A 172 15.92 4.42 -7.18
N LEU A 173 16.30 5.19 -6.14
CA LEU A 173 16.11 4.83 -4.74
C LEU A 173 14.64 4.87 -4.35
N TRP A 174 13.90 5.88 -4.83
CA TRP A 174 12.46 6.00 -4.60
C TRP A 174 11.68 4.85 -5.23
N TRP A 175 12.01 4.49 -6.47
CA TRP A 175 11.38 3.35 -7.13
C TRP A 175 11.76 2.02 -6.48
N SER A 176 13.00 1.88 -6.04
CA SER A 176 13.46 0.71 -5.28
C SER A 176 12.71 0.55 -3.96
N LEU A 177 12.53 1.65 -3.22
CA LEU A 177 11.73 1.65 -1.99
C LEU A 177 10.27 1.28 -2.27
N ALA A 178 9.65 1.92 -3.26
CA ALA A 178 8.24 1.69 -3.58
C ALA A 178 7.98 0.23 -4.00
N LEU A 179 8.77 -0.30 -4.92
CA LEU A 179 8.65 -1.69 -5.38
C LEU A 179 8.98 -2.68 -4.27
N GLY A 180 10.07 -2.44 -3.52
CA GLY A 180 10.48 -3.30 -2.43
C GLY A 180 9.43 -3.36 -1.32
N ALA A 181 8.97 -2.23 -0.82
CA ALA A 181 8.00 -2.16 0.26
C ALA A 181 6.63 -2.73 -0.15
N CYS A 182 6.10 -2.34 -1.31
CA CYS A 182 4.77 -2.78 -1.75
C CYS A 182 4.73 -4.28 -2.10
N LEU A 183 5.72 -4.78 -2.84
CA LEU A 183 5.75 -6.19 -3.22
C LEU A 183 6.21 -7.08 -2.08
N GLY A 184 7.07 -6.56 -1.19
CA GLY A 184 7.52 -7.24 0.02
C GLY A 184 6.39 -7.66 0.94
N GLY A 185 5.38 -6.81 1.10
CA GLY A 185 4.19 -7.10 1.91
C GLY A 185 3.43 -8.36 1.51
N ASN A 186 3.63 -8.86 0.28
CA ASN A 186 3.05 -10.14 -0.15
C ASN A 186 3.80 -11.37 0.39
N GLY A 187 4.97 -11.19 1.01
CA GLY A 187 5.83 -12.31 1.44
C GLY A 187 5.25 -13.09 2.61
N THR A 188 4.56 -12.44 3.53
CA THR A 188 3.90 -13.12 4.67
C THR A 188 2.47 -12.63 4.88
N LEU A 189 1.72 -13.37 5.69
CA LEU A 189 0.35 -13.01 6.03
C LEU A 189 0.26 -11.69 6.79
N VAL A 190 1.29 -11.35 7.59
CA VAL A 190 1.34 -10.13 8.41
C VAL A 190 2.04 -8.96 7.71
N GLY A 191 2.67 -9.19 6.55
CA GLY A 191 3.41 -8.16 5.81
C GLY A 191 2.54 -7.06 5.20
N ALA A 192 1.22 -7.28 5.14
CA ALA A 192 0.29 -6.24 4.73
C ALA A 192 -1.06 -6.43 5.43
N SER A 193 -1.66 -5.33 5.88
CA SER A 193 -2.98 -5.31 6.53
C SER A 193 -4.07 -5.95 5.64
N ALA A 194 -3.98 -5.76 4.32
CA ALA A 194 -4.91 -6.36 3.36
C ALA A 194 -4.92 -7.90 3.41
N ASN A 195 -3.77 -8.53 3.62
CA ASN A 195 -3.67 -10.00 3.72
C ASN A 195 -4.42 -10.51 4.95
N LEU A 196 -4.28 -9.81 6.09
CA LEU A 196 -4.98 -10.15 7.34
C LEU A 196 -6.48 -9.98 7.22
N ILE A 197 -6.95 -8.89 6.59
CA ILE A 197 -8.37 -8.63 6.35
C ILE A 197 -8.97 -9.76 5.50
N VAL A 198 -8.35 -10.09 4.38
CA VAL A 198 -8.84 -11.16 3.49
C VAL A 198 -8.83 -12.52 4.21
N ALA A 199 -7.79 -12.82 5.00
CA ALA A 199 -7.73 -14.05 5.77
C ALA A 199 -8.81 -14.11 6.87
N GLY A 200 -9.10 -12.97 7.52
CA GLY A 200 -10.20 -12.84 8.48
C GLY A 200 -11.57 -13.10 7.84
N MET A 201 -11.85 -12.44 6.71
CA MET A 201 -13.09 -12.66 5.94
C MET A 201 -13.27 -14.10 5.46
N ALA A 202 -12.17 -14.78 5.09
CA ALA A 202 -12.18 -16.17 4.71
C ALA A 202 -12.48 -17.07 5.93
N ALA A 203 -11.90 -16.75 7.09
CA ALA A 203 -12.13 -17.50 8.34
C ALA A 203 -13.59 -17.42 8.79
N GLU A 204 -14.25 -16.27 8.67
CA GLU A 204 -15.69 -16.10 8.94
C GLU A 204 -16.57 -17.03 8.09
N ARG A 205 -16.06 -17.42 6.92
CA ARG A 205 -16.75 -18.38 6.01
C ARG A 205 -16.22 -19.81 6.13
N GLY A 206 -15.50 -20.14 7.20
CA GLY A 206 -14.98 -21.48 7.49
C GLY A 206 -13.70 -21.84 6.73
N VAL A 207 -13.08 -20.90 6.01
CA VAL A 207 -11.82 -21.14 5.27
C VAL A 207 -10.64 -20.55 6.05
N HIS A 208 -9.91 -21.41 6.76
CA HIS A 208 -8.74 -20.97 7.52
C HIS A 208 -7.47 -20.91 6.67
N ILE A 209 -6.86 -19.72 6.57
CA ILE A 209 -5.58 -19.49 5.92
C ILE A 209 -4.52 -19.38 7.00
N SER A 210 -3.73 -20.46 7.22
CA SER A 210 -2.65 -20.43 8.20
C SER A 210 -1.44 -19.65 7.68
N PHE A 211 -0.67 -19.03 8.59
CA PHE A 211 0.56 -18.31 8.27
C PHE A 211 1.53 -19.13 7.42
N ILE A 212 1.78 -20.39 7.80
CA ILE A 212 2.72 -21.28 7.09
C ILE A 212 2.21 -21.63 5.69
N ARG A 213 0.90 -21.84 5.52
CA ARG A 213 0.31 -22.13 4.21
C ARG A 213 0.45 -20.92 3.27
N TYR A 214 0.19 -19.72 3.80
CA TYR A 214 0.39 -18.47 3.06
C TYR A 214 1.87 -18.27 2.70
N PHE A 215 2.77 -18.39 3.69
CA PHE A 215 4.22 -18.19 3.53
C PHE A 215 4.84 -19.07 2.43
N LYS A 216 4.46 -20.35 2.39
CA LYS A 216 4.96 -21.29 1.38
C LYS A 216 4.66 -20.87 -0.07
N ILE A 217 3.65 -20.03 -0.27
CA ILE A 217 3.21 -19.59 -1.59
C ILE A 217 3.57 -18.10 -1.78
N GLY A 218 3.25 -17.28 -0.81
CA GLY A 218 3.46 -15.82 -0.86
C GLY A 218 4.93 -15.45 -0.94
N PHE A 219 5.77 -16.06 -0.10
CA PHE A 219 7.19 -15.72 -0.04
C PHE A 219 7.95 -16.04 -1.34
N PRO A 220 7.84 -17.23 -1.96
CA PRO A 220 8.45 -17.48 -3.27
C PRO A 220 7.94 -16.56 -4.38
N LEU A 221 6.65 -16.22 -4.36
CA LEU A 221 6.08 -15.28 -5.33
C LEU A 221 6.60 -13.86 -5.10
N MET A 222 6.75 -13.44 -3.86
CA MET A 222 7.37 -12.17 -3.49
C MET A 222 8.81 -12.12 -4.03
N ILE A 223 9.63 -13.13 -3.76
CA ILE A 223 11.01 -13.20 -4.28
C ILE A 223 11.02 -13.09 -5.81
N LEU A 224 10.13 -13.81 -6.50
CA LEU A 224 10.03 -13.73 -7.97
C LEU A 224 9.70 -12.31 -8.43
N THR A 225 8.73 -11.63 -7.78
CA THR A 225 8.38 -10.25 -8.13
C THR A 225 9.52 -9.27 -7.83
N ILE A 226 10.30 -9.48 -6.78
CA ILE A 226 11.47 -8.65 -6.48
C ILE A 226 12.61 -8.89 -7.48
N VAL A 227 12.83 -10.12 -7.94
CA VAL A 227 13.79 -10.39 -9.02
C VAL A 227 13.37 -9.67 -10.30
N LEU A 228 12.08 -9.71 -10.67
CA LEU A 228 11.57 -8.95 -11.82
C LEU A 228 11.73 -7.44 -11.63
N SER A 229 11.47 -6.94 -10.41
CA SER A 229 11.67 -5.52 -10.08
C SER A 229 13.15 -5.13 -10.12
N THR A 230 14.06 -6.03 -9.73
CA THR A 230 15.52 -5.82 -9.86
C THR A 230 15.89 -5.58 -11.31
N VAL A 231 15.42 -6.44 -12.22
CA VAL A 231 15.65 -6.29 -13.66
C VAL A 231 15.03 -4.98 -14.18
N TYR A 232 13.81 -4.67 -13.78
CA TYR A 232 13.13 -3.44 -14.19
C TYR A 232 13.87 -2.18 -13.73
N VAL A 233 14.23 -2.09 -12.44
CA VAL A 233 14.95 -0.93 -11.90
C VAL A 233 16.30 -0.77 -12.58
N TYR A 234 17.02 -1.89 -12.77
CA TYR A 234 18.31 -1.88 -13.43
C TYR A 234 18.23 -1.35 -14.86
N LEU A 235 17.33 -1.92 -15.67
CA LEU A 235 17.21 -1.54 -17.09
C LEU A 235 16.60 -0.14 -17.30
N ARG A 236 15.76 0.34 -16.36
CA ARG A 236 15.03 1.60 -16.56
C ARG A 236 15.70 2.81 -15.94
N TYR A 237 16.43 2.64 -14.84
CA TYR A 237 16.94 3.72 -14.00
C TYR A 237 18.45 3.69 -13.76
N LEU A 238 19.12 2.56 -14.02
CA LEU A 238 20.54 2.37 -13.67
C LEU A 238 21.44 2.18 -14.90
N ILE A 239 20.86 1.98 -16.09
CA ILE A 239 21.49 2.06 -17.40
C ILE A 239 21.02 3.34 -18.07
#